data_fe48ddf9d5af6c2cc23a0d3b3724aae7
#
_entry.id   fe48ddf9d5af6c2cc23a0d3b3724aae7
#
_cell.length_a   1.000
_cell.length_b   1.000
_cell.length_c   1.000
_cell.angle_alpha   90.00
_cell.angle_beta   90.00
_cell.angle_gamma   90.00
#
_symmetry.space_group_name_H-M   'P 1'
#
loop_
_entity.id
_entity.type
_entity.pdbx_description
1 polymer ?
#
loop_
_entity_poly.entity_id
_entity_poly.type
_entity_poly.pdbx_seq_one_letter_code
_entity_poly.pdbx_strand_id
1 'polypeptide(L)'
;QSGNEKLELKNLLLGEVWVCSGQSNMEWRMDMLPATYPDELKTARNDDIRFMVVEKTLATAPKADVTVQRKWAAVDPSTVGNCSAVAYFYAKQLQKELKVPVGLIVTAWGGTPAQSWTSFEGLHEFPNYSKNFTENIHPIKLEDMSRKIQEGRDAFVRSLKEKAEYG
;
A
#
# COMPACT_ATOMS: atom_id res chain seq x y z
N GLN A 1 8.80 -27.28 15.43
CA GLN A 1 7.89 -27.80 16.45
C GLN A 1 8.24 -27.17 17.79
N SER A 2 7.25 -26.70 18.49
CA SER A 2 7.39 -26.29 19.90
C SER A 2 6.31 -27.06 20.71
N GLY A 3 6.73 -27.96 21.54
CA GLY A 3 5.80 -28.86 22.26
C GLY A 3 4.98 -29.74 21.30
N ASN A 4 3.66 -29.77 21.49
CA ASN A 4 2.73 -30.51 20.63
C ASN A 4 2.22 -29.72 19.42
N GLU A 5 2.66 -28.47 19.23
CA GLU A 5 2.24 -27.65 18.09
C GLU A 5 3.11 -27.92 16.86
N LYS A 6 2.43 -28.16 15.74
CA LYS A 6 3.05 -28.32 14.43
C LYS A 6 2.52 -27.24 13.50
N LEU A 7 3.41 -26.33 13.07
CA LEU A 7 3.15 -25.38 12.02
C LEU A 7 3.73 -25.92 10.70
N GLU A 8 2.89 -26.06 9.69
CA GLU A 8 3.31 -26.42 8.34
C GLU A 8 3.05 -25.25 7.39
N LEU A 9 4.11 -24.70 6.82
CA LEU A 9 4.04 -23.66 5.80
C LEU A 9 4.32 -24.28 4.45
N LYS A 10 3.40 -24.06 3.49
CA LYS A 10 3.50 -24.57 2.12
C LYS A 10 3.71 -23.45 1.13
N ASN A 11 4.25 -23.80 -0.02
CA ASN A 11 4.43 -22.87 -1.15
C ASN A 11 5.28 -21.65 -0.78
N LEU A 12 6.37 -21.87 -0.05
CA LEU A 12 7.36 -20.85 0.30
C LEU A 12 8.37 -20.69 -0.84
N LEU A 13 8.78 -19.46 -1.08
CA LEU A 13 9.89 -19.10 -1.94
C LEU A 13 10.96 -18.39 -1.10
N LEU A 14 12.22 -18.63 -1.44
CA LEU A 14 13.38 -17.90 -0.89
C LEU A 14 13.91 -16.98 -1.97
N GLY A 15 14.06 -15.70 -1.68
CA GLY A 15 14.48 -14.69 -2.65
C GLY A 15 14.53 -13.30 -2.06
N GLU A 16 14.47 -12.29 -2.90
CA GLU A 16 14.44 -10.88 -2.53
C GLU A 16 13.05 -10.47 -2.08
N VAL A 17 12.96 -9.65 -1.03
CA VAL A 17 11.70 -9.03 -0.57
C VAL A 17 11.87 -7.51 -0.50
N TRP A 18 11.01 -6.79 -1.21
CA TRP A 18 11.08 -5.34 -1.34
C TRP A 18 9.82 -4.67 -0.80
N VAL A 19 10.02 -3.63 0.03
CA VAL A 19 8.94 -2.74 0.47
C VAL A 19 8.77 -1.64 -0.56
N CYS A 20 7.62 -1.61 -1.22
CA CYS A 20 7.25 -0.67 -2.26
C CYS A 20 6.33 0.39 -1.67
N SER A 21 6.93 1.40 -1.04
CA SER A 21 6.26 2.46 -0.29
C SER A 21 6.25 3.78 -1.08
N GLY A 22 5.33 4.66 -0.73
CA GLY A 22 5.26 6.01 -1.27
C GLY A 22 3.83 6.50 -1.50
N GLN A 23 3.71 7.47 -2.38
CA GLN A 23 2.41 8.08 -2.70
C GLN A 23 1.92 7.69 -4.10
N SER A 24 1.24 8.60 -4.82
CA SER A 24 0.48 8.33 -6.05
C SER A 24 1.23 7.52 -7.10
N ASN A 25 2.50 7.82 -7.40
CA ASN A 25 3.24 7.07 -8.42
C ASN A 25 3.43 5.59 -8.05
N MET A 26 3.69 5.30 -6.78
CA MET A 26 3.80 3.93 -6.30
C MET A 26 2.41 3.27 -6.14
N GLU A 27 1.36 4.05 -5.92
CA GLU A 27 -0.01 3.55 -5.80
C GLU A 27 -0.66 3.20 -7.14
N TRP A 28 -0.20 3.77 -8.27
CA TRP A 28 -0.74 3.47 -9.59
C TRP A 28 -0.62 1.98 -9.89
N ARG A 29 -1.79 1.34 -10.04
CA ARG A 29 -1.89 -0.09 -10.29
C ARG A 29 -1.88 -0.38 -11.79
N MET A 30 -1.55 -1.62 -12.14
CA MET A 30 -1.54 -2.08 -13.53
C MET A 30 -2.92 -1.93 -14.21
N ASP A 31 -4.02 -2.16 -13.47
CA ASP A 31 -5.39 -2.02 -14.01
C ASP A 31 -5.81 -0.56 -14.29
N MET A 32 -5.04 0.41 -13.81
CA MET A 32 -5.22 1.83 -14.14
C MET A 32 -4.50 2.24 -15.44
N LEU A 33 -3.73 1.33 -16.04
CA LEU A 33 -2.90 1.56 -17.23
C LEU A 33 -3.26 0.63 -18.41
N PRO A 34 -4.55 0.33 -18.67
CA PRO A 34 -4.92 -0.68 -19.66
C PRO A 34 -4.57 -0.29 -21.09
N ALA A 35 -4.55 1.01 -21.40
CA ALA A 35 -4.19 1.50 -22.72
C ALA A 35 -2.66 1.48 -22.97
N THR A 36 -1.87 1.59 -21.89
CA THR A 36 -0.40 1.62 -21.98
C THR A 36 0.20 0.20 -22.03
N TYR A 37 -0.37 -0.71 -21.26
CA TYR A 37 0.16 -2.08 -21.10
C TYR A 37 -0.94 -3.15 -21.23
N PRO A 38 -1.67 -3.21 -22.38
CA PRO A 38 -2.80 -4.14 -22.53
C PRO A 38 -2.37 -5.60 -22.51
N ASP A 39 -1.20 -5.91 -23.04
CA ASP A 39 -0.70 -7.28 -23.12
C ASP A 39 -0.22 -7.78 -21.77
N GLU A 40 0.40 -6.93 -20.96
CA GLU A 40 0.83 -7.29 -19.60
C GLU A 40 -0.38 -7.71 -18.75
N LEU A 41 -1.49 -6.98 -18.81
CA LEU A 41 -2.71 -7.34 -18.07
C LEU A 41 -3.30 -8.69 -18.49
N LYS A 42 -3.13 -9.08 -19.77
CA LYS A 42 -3.70 -10.32 -20.31
C LYS A 42 -2.78 -11.52 -20.18
N THR A 43 -1.47 -11.30 -20.23
CA THR A 43 -0.50 -12.38 -20.40
C THR A 43 0.52 -12.49 -19.27
N ALA A 44 0.58 -11.51 -18.35
CA ALA A 44 1.53 -11.55 -17.25
C ALA A 44 1.36 -12.84 -16.42
N ARG A 45 2.40 -13.64 -16.37
CA ARG A 45 2.47 -14.85 -15.56
C ARG A 45 3.89 -15.08 -15.07
N ASN A 46 4.04 -15.05 -13.76
CA ASN A 46 5.33 -15.33 -13.12
C ASN A 46 5.11 -15.80 -11.68
N ASP A 47 5.32 -17.07 -11.41
CA ASP A 47 5.13 -17.66 -10.09
C ASP A 47 6.24 -17.25 -9.10
N ASP A 48 7.38 -16.77 -9.62
CA ASP A 48 8.50 -16.27 -8.82
C ASP A 48 8.39 -14.78 -8.48
N ILE A 49 7.41 -14.07 -9.03
CA ILE A 49 7.09 -12.71 -8.59
C ILE A 49 5.79 -12.78 -7.79
N ARG A 50 5.87 -12.42 -6.52
CA ARG A 50 4.71 -12.39 -5.61
C ARG A 50 4.56 -11.03 -4.99
N PHE A 51 3.32 -10.66 -4.73
CA PHE A 51 3.04 -9.40 -4.05
C PHE A 51 1.93 -9.54 -3.03
N MET A 52 1.98 -8.69 -2.03
CA MET A 52 0.89 -8.41 -1.10
C MET A 52 0.62 -6.91 -1.08
N VAL A 53 -0.61 -6.52 -0.75
CA VAL A 53 -1.00 -5.11 -0.62
C VAL A 53 -1.44 -4.86 0.81
N VAL A 54 -0.75 -3.93 1.47
CA VAL A 54 -1.08 -3.49 2.83
C VAL A 54 -2.31 -2.60 2.80
N GLU A 55 -3.21 -2.78 3.75
CA GLU A 55 -4.38 -1.93 3.90
C GLU A 55 -3.99 -0.53 4.37
N LYS A 56 -4.65 0.48 3.79
CA LYS A 56 -4.44 1.87 4.17
C LYS A 56 -5.06 2.12 5.54
N THR A 57 -4.20 2.26 6.53
CA THR A 57 -4.61 2.55 7.90
C THR A 57 -3.78 3.68 8.49
N LEU A 58 -4.40 4.49 9.33
CA LEU A 58 -3.72 5.52 10.10
C LEU A 58 -3.27 4.92 11.45
N ALA A 59 -2.09 5.29 11.90
CA ALA A 59 -1.57 4.94 13.21
C ALA A 59 -0.78 6.12 13.79
N THR A 60 -0.93 6.36 15.09
CA THR A 60 -0.14 7.35 15.84
C THR A 60 1.08 6.73 16.53
N ALA A 61 1.19 5.41 16.48
CA ALA A 61 2.31 4.65 17.02
C ALA A 61 2.56 3.41 16.14
N PRO A 62 3.79 2.88 16.14
CA PRO A 62 4.10 1.64 15.45
C PRO A 62 3.19 0.49 15.89
N LYS A 63 2.76 -0.33 14.95
CA LYS A 63 1.98 -1.55 15.20
C LYS A 63 2.87 -2.77 15.06
N ALA A 64 2.57 -3.82 15.83
CA ALA A 64 3.29 -5.08 15.76
C ALA A 64 3.03 -5.85 14.46
N ASP A 65 1.89 -5.59 13.80
CA ASP A 65 1.49 -6.24 12.54
C ASP A 65 0.61 -5.29 11.71
N VAL A 66 0.41 -5.65 10.44
CA VAL A 66 -0.38 -4.88 9.48
C VAL A 66 -1.58 -5.67 8.99
N THR A 67 -2.70 -4.97 8.77
CA THR A 67 -3.82 -5.53 8.02
C THR A 67 -3.48 -5.52 6.53
N VAL A 68 -3.87 -6.56 5.80
CA VAL A 68 -3.60 -6.66 4.37
C VAL A 68 -4.90 -6.58 3.57
N GLN A 69 -4.90 -5.72 2.57
CA GLN A 69 -5.97 -5.64 1.58
C GLN A 69 -5.93 -6.88 0.65
N ARG A 70 -4.72 -7.32 0.29
CA ARG A 70 -4.47 -8.52 -0.50
C ARG A 70 -3.34 -9.33 0.11
N LYS A 71 -3.61 -10.59 0.39
CA LYS A 71 -2.59 -11.56 0.82
C LYS A 71 -1.62 -11.86 -0.33
N TRP A 72 -0.49 -12.47 -0.01
CA TRP A 72 0.50 -12.91 -0.99
C TRP A 72 -0.15 -13.65 -2.16
N ALA A 73 0.11 -13.18 -3.37
CA ALA A 73 -0.34 -13.79 -4.62
C ALA A 73 0.79 -13.76 -5.65
N ALA A 74 0.89 -14.80 -6.46
CA ALA A 74 1.75 -14.80 -7.64
C ALA A 74 1.18 -13.85 -8.70
N VAL A 75 2.05 -13.37 -9.57
CA VAL A 75 1.65 -12.55 -10.73
C VAL A 75 1.00 -13.45 -11.78
N ASP A 76 -0.26 -13.18 -12.05
CA ASP A 76 -1.03 -13.76 -13.17
C ASP A 76 -2.07 -12.74 -13.67
N PRO A 77 -2.78 -13.02 -14.79
CA PRO A 77 -3.78 -12.09 -15.34
C PRO A 77 -4.91 -11.72 -14.37
N SER A 78 -5.22 -12.57 -13.38
CA SER A 78 -6.27 -12.30 -12.38
C SER A 78 -5.78 -11.46 -11.21
N THR A 79 -4.48 -11.39 -11.00
CA THR A 79 -3.87 -10.72 -9.85
C THR A 79 -3.12 -9.46 -10.21
N VAL A 80 -2.39 -9.44 -11.34
CA VAL A 80 -1.46 -8.37 -11.72
C VAL A 80 -2.11 -6.99 -11.77
N GLY A 81 -3.40 -6.91 -12.10
CA GLY A 81 -4.16 -5.66 -12.13
C GLY A 81 -4.08 -4.88 -10.81
N ASN A 82 -4.02 -5.59 -9.69
CA ASN A 82 -3.95 -4.98 -8.35
C ASN A 82 -2.52 -4.64 -7.88
N CYS A 83 -1.50 -5.03 -8.63
CA CYS A 83 -0.13 -4.72 -8.30
C CYS A 83 0.21 -3.27 -8.66
N SER A 84 1.04 -2.61 -7.85
CA SER A 84 1.68 -1.36 -8.26
C SER A 84 2.43 -1.55 -9.57
N ALA A 85 2.21 -0.70 -10.56
CA ALA A 85 2.87 -0.80 -11.85
C ALA A 85 4.39 -0.62 -11.72
N VAL A 86 4.81 0.37 -10.94
CA VAL A 86 6.24 0.61 -10.67
C VAL A 86 6.87 -0.60 -10.00
N ALA A 87 6.23 -1.13 -8.96
CA ALA A 87 6.72 -2.31 -8.24
C ALA A 87 6.78 -3.55 -9.15
N TYR A 88 5.75 -3.76 -9.98
CA TYR A 88 5.69 -4.88 -10.91
C TYR A 88 6.84 -4.86 -11.93
N PHE A 89 7.03 -3.74 -12.63
CA PHE A 89 8.11 -3.64 -13.63
C PHE A 89 9.50 -3.71 -12.99
N TYR A 90 9.67 -3.14 -11.80
CA TYR A 90 10.88 -3.28 -11.02
C TYR A 90 11.18 -4.75 -10.69
N ALA A 91 10.19 -5.46 -10.15
CA ALA A 91 10.36 -6.88 -9.82
C ALA A 91 10.63 -7.74 -11.06
N LYS A 92 9.98 -7.44 -12.18
CA LYS A 92 10.18 -8.13 -13.45
C LYS A 92 11.64 -8.00 -13.94
N GLN A 93 12.20 -6.79 -13.85
CA GLN A 93 13.61 -6.57 -14.22
C GLN A 93 14.55 -7.23 -13.21
N LEU A 94 14.30 -7.07 -11.91
CA LEU A 94 15.14 -7.62 -10.87
C LEU A 94 15.18 -9.15 -10.92
N GLN A 95 14.03 -9.81 -11.07
CA GLN A 95 13.95 -11.26 -11.21
C GLN A 95 14.68 -11.76 -12.44
N LYS A 96 14.61 -11.02 -13.57
CA LYS A 96 15.33 -11.34 -14.78
C LYS A 96 16.85 -11.33 -14.58
N GLU A 97 17.38 -10.35 -13.84
CA GLU A 97 18.82 -10.21 -13.59
C GLU A 97 19.34 -11.20 -12.54
N LEU A 98 18.64 -11.28 -11.40
CA LEU A 98 19.11 -12.06 -10.25
C LEU A 98 18.76 -13.54 -10.34
N LYS A 99 17.74 -13.92 -11.14
CA LYS A 99 17.25 -15.30 -11.26
C LYS A 99 16.79 -15.91 -9.93
N VAL A 100 16.30 -15.09 -9.02
CA VAL A 100 15.72 -15.51 -7.74
C VAL A 100 14.28 -15.01 -7.64
N PRO A 101 13.44 -15.63 -6.82
CA PRO A 101 12.10 -15.12 -6.54
C PRO A 101 12.12 -13.70 -5.97
N VAL A 102 11.10 -12.91 -6.29
CA VAL A 102 10.95 -11.53 -5.82
C VAL A 102 9.58 -11.34 -5.16
N GLY A 103 9.59 -10.97 -3.91
CA GLY A 103 8.41 -10.60 -3.15
C GLY A 103 8.27 -9.07 -3.03
N LEU A 104 7.05 -8.55 -3.23
CA LEU A 104 6.75 -7.13 -3.12
C LEU A 104 5.73 -6.89 -2.01
N ILE A 105 6.08 -6.07 -1.05
CA ILE A 105 5.16 -5.56 -0.03
C ILE A 105 4.74 -4.16 -0.46
N VAL A 106 3.56 -4.05 -1.09
CA VAL A 106 3.06 -2.77 -1.60
C VAL A 106 2.33 -2.04 -0.49
N THR A 107 2.88 -0.87 -0.11
CA THR A 107 2.31 0.01 0.90
C THR A 107 2.41 1.45 0.41
N ALA A 108 1.40 1.90 -0.33
CA ALA A 108 1.38 3.22 -0.94
C ALA A 108 0.03 3.91 -0.71
N TRP A 109 0.08 5.23 -0.54
CA TRP A 109 -1.11 6.04 -0.35
C TRP A 109 -0.94 7.40 -1.04
N GLY A 110 -1.65 7.59 -2.13
CA GLY A 110 -1.62 8.83 -2.91
C GLY A 110 -2.05 10.05 -2.11
N GLY A 111 -1.40 11.18 -2.37
CA GLY A 111 -1.67 12.44 -1.68
C GLY A 111 -1.02 12.58 -0.32
N THR A 112 -0.25 11.59 0.15
CA THR A 112 0.43 11.67 1.44
C THR A 112 1.78 12.39 1.32
N PRO A 113 2.12 13.30 2.24
CA PRO A 113 3.44 13.90 2.32
C PRO A 113 4.45 12.95 2.98
N ALA A 114 5.75 13.22 2.81
CA ALA A 114 6.84 12.38 3.34
C ALA A 114 6.74 12.17 4.87
N GLN A 115 6.26 13.18 5.59
CA GLN A 115 6.07 13.13 7.03
C GLN A 115 5.11 12.02 7.48
N SER A 116 4.13 11.67 6.64
CA SER A 116 3.19 10.57 6.94
C SER A 116 3.85 9.20 6.93
N TRP A 117 5.05 9.10 6.39
CA TRP A 117 5.85 7.87 6.28
C TRP A 117 7.07 7.86 7.19
N THR A 118 7.21 8.90 8.01
CA THR A 118 8.34 9.07 8.93
C THR A 118 7.84 8.86 10.35
N SER A 119 8.57 8.09 11.16
CA SER A 119 8.23 7.90 12.57
C SER A 119 8.35 9.21 13.34
N PHE A 120 7.69 9.28 14.51
CA PHE A 120 7.82 10.45 15.39
C PHE A 120 9.29 10.71 15.79
N GLU A 121 10.02 9.64 16.08
CA GLU A 121 11.46 9.72 16.41
C GLU A 121 12.26 10.30 15.24
N GLY A 122 11.95 9.88 13.99
CA GLY A 122 12.59 10.43 12.79
C GLY A 122 12.25 11.89 12.53
N LEU A 123 11.08 12.36 12.97
CA LEU A 123 10.65 13.75 12.84
C LEU A 123 11.18 14.65 13.97
N HIS A 124 11.69 14.06 15.04
CA HIS A 124 12.10 14.82 16.24
C HIS A 124 13.20 15.85 15.96
N GLU A 125 14.09 15.58 15.04
CA GLU A 125 15.16 16.49 14.62
C GLU A 125 14.65 17.69 13.79
N PHE A 126 13.37 17.67 13.40
CA PHE A 126 12.71 18.73 12.62
C PHE A 126 11.64 19.45 13.48
N PRO A 127 11.99 20.52 14.22
CA PRO A 127 11.13 21.13 15.24
C PRO A 127 9.74 21.54 14.72
N ASN A 128 9.64 22.02 13.48
CA ASN A 128 8.36 22.45 12.91
C ASN A 128 7.38 21.29 12.74
N TYR A 129 7.86 20.08 12.45
CA TYR A 129 7.03 18.90 12.29
C TYR A 129 6.74 18.21 13.61
N SER A 130 7.75 18.08 14.49
CA SER A 130 7.58 17.47 15.81
C SER A 130 6.61 18.26 16.67
N LYS A 131 6.69 19.60 16.66
CA LYS A 131 5.75 20.48 17.34
C LYS A 131 4.32 20.31 16.82
N ASN A 132 4.14 20.34 15.51
CA ASN A 132 2.83 20.14 14.89
C ASN A 132 2.22 18.78 15.24
N PHE A 133 3.02 17.71 15.22
CA PHE A 133 2.58 16.39 15.62
C PHE A 133 2.14 16.36 17.08
N THR A 134 2.94 16.89 17.98
CA THR A 134 2.66 16.89 19.43
C THR A 134 1.43 17.74 19.79
N GLU A 135 1.30 18.92 19.19
CA GLU A 135 0.25 19.87 19.54
C GLU A 135 -1.09 19.59 18.82
N ASN A 136 -1.04 19.12 17.56
CA ASN A 136 -2.23 19.05 16.70
C ASN A 136 -2.65 17.63 16.34
N ILE A 137 -1.72 16.69 16.22
CA ILE A 137 -2.02 15.35 15.73
C ILE A 137 -2.08 14.33 16.87
N HIS A 138 -1.06 14.29 17.72
CA HIS A 138 -0.97 13.31 18.79
C HIS A 138 -2.18 13.30 19.76
N PRO A 139 -2.79 14.44 20.13
CA PRO A 139 -3.97 14.47 20.97
C PRO A 139 -5.26 14.00 20.25
N ILE A 140 -5.25 13.95 18.92
CA ILE A 140 -6.44 13.58 18.14
C ILE A 140 -6.61 12.07 18.19
N LYS A 141 -7.74 11.60 18.70
CA LYS A 141 -8.12 10.20 18.62
C LYS A 141 -8.32 9.84 17.14
N LEU A 142 -7.76 8.72 16.70
CA LEU A 142 -7.90 8.24 15.32
C LEU A 142 -9.37 8.08 14.90
N GLU A 143 -10.24 7.71 15.83
CA GLU A 143 -11.68 7.59 15.62
C GLU A 143 -12.32 8.93 15.27
N ASP A 144 -11.91 10.02 15.96
CA ASP A 144 -12.42 11.36 15.66
C ASP A 144 -11.91 11.88 14.31
N MET A 145 -10.67 11.56 13.94
CA MET A 145 -10.15 11.87 12.60
C MET A 145 -10.92 11.11 11.51
N SER A 146 -11.11 9.81 11.69
CA SER A 146 -11.83 8.97 10.74
C SER A 146 -13.25 9.45 10.55
N ARG A 147 -13.94 9.82 11.65
CA ARG A 147 -15.28 10.40 11.61
C ARG A 147 -15.32 11.72 10.84
N LYS A 148 -14.42 12.66 11.14
CA LYS A 148 -14.35 13.97 10.44
C LYS A 148 -14.07 13.82 8.95
N ILE A 149 -13.21 12.90 8.57
CA ILE A 149 -12.94 12.58 7.17
C ILE A 149 -14.20 12.05 6.48
N GLN A 150 -14.91 11.13 7.14
CA GLN A 150 -16.15 10.57 6.60
C GLN A 150 -17.25 11.63 6.47
N GLU A 151 -17.46 12.45 7.49
CA GLU A 151 -18.42 13.56 7.47
C GLU A 151 -18.11 14.56 6.34
N GLY A 152 -16.83 14.92 6.15
CA GLY A 152 -16.39 15.79 5.07
C GLY A 152 -16.63 15.18 3.69
N ARG A 153 -16.37 13.89 3.53
CA ARG A 153 -16.64 13.14 2.29
C ARG A 153 -18.15 13.10 1.99
N ASP A 154 -18.97 12.81 2.98
CA ASP A 154 -20.42 12.74 2.81
C ASP A 154 -21.02 14.13 2.47
N ALA A 155 -20.48 15.19 3.08
CA ALA A 155 -20.86 16.57 2.75
C ALA A 155 -20.49 16.92 1.31
N PHE A 156 -19.29 16.53 0.86
CA PHE A 156 -18.85 16.74 -0.51
C PHE A 156 -19.74 15.99 -1.52
N VAL A 157 -20.03 14.72 -1.25
CA VAL A 157 -20.91 13.92 -2.13
C VAL A 157 -22.31 14.51 -2.19
N ARG A 158 -22.88 15.01 -1.06
CA ARG A 158 -24.16 15.71 -1.06
C ARG A 158 -24.10 16.96 -1.95
N SER A 159 -23.06 17.78 -1.82
CA SER A 159 -22.92 19.00 -2.63
C SER A 159 -22.82 18.72 -4.13
N LEU A 160 -22.23 17.59 -4.52
CA LEU A 160 -22.18 17.18 -5.93
C LEU A 160 -23.54 16.74 -6.44
N LYS A 161 -24.33 16.03 -5.64
CA LYS A 161 -25.70 15.62 -6.01
C LYS A 161 -26.62 16.82 -6.17
N GLU A 162 -26.58 17.76 -5.23
CA GLU A 162 -27.34 19.02 -5.31
C GLU A 162 -26.99 19.81 -6.58
N LYS A 163 -25.71 19.92 -6.94
CA LYS A 163 -25.29 20.58 -8.18
C LYS A 163 -25.75 19.85 -9.44
N ALA A 164 -25.81 18.52 -9.41
CA ALA A 164 -26.27 17.72 -10.54
C ALA A 164 -27.79 17.78 -10.75
N GLU A 165 -28.57 18.12 -9.71
CA GLU A 165 -30.03 18.30 -9.82
C GLU A 165 -30.44 19.68 -10.34
N TYR A 166 -29.54 20.67 -10.35
CA TYR A 166 -29.78 22.04 -10.78
C TYR A 166 -29.03 22.40 -12.09
N GLY A 167 -28.38 21.49 -12.76
CA GLY A 167 -27.69 21.66 -14.06
C GLY A 167 -28.26 20.77 -15.13
#